data_f546567c2a2a1f4f032e0799f1343bc2
#
_entry.id   f546567c2a2a1f4f032e0799f1343bc2
#
_cell.length_a   1.000
_cell.length_b   1.000
_cell.length_c   1.000
_cell.angle_alpha   90.00
_cell.angle_beta   90.00
_cell.angle_gamma   90.00
#
_symmetry.space_group_name_H-M   'P 1'
#
loop_
_entity.id
_entity.type
_entity.pdbx_description
1 polymer ?
#
loop_
_entity_poly.entity_id
_entity_poly.type
_entity_poly.pdbx_seq_one_letter_code
_entity_poly.pdbx_strand_id
1 'polypeptide(L)'
;MDKGHLPPSRTALRAAKQQPRRSVWKVALATTIGAAAVIFGVVFYASPFESSFPVLVVEEAAESQSLQSEPVAAEPEPKQPVTFTLVAGGDVLTHIPVANSAWNGESYEFSRLMQPVSAYLEGADLALCNMEVPVGEPGAAPTGFPIFSAPYETPAELVKAGWDGCSTSSNHSVDQGYAGLVRTLESFDAAGLGHVGTARSQEESDSPQLYQIERDGETLTVAHLAFAHNLNGLDFPSDAPWAINLNDTARIITLAQQAREDGADLVVVSYHCCEAEYISYPEQQQIDVANDLAASGLVDIMIGHHAHVPQPVELLEGGPTGEGMWVAYGTGNFISNQSTECCVEQSSSGALIYFDVVLDPDGEVTVPEASWTAITLDREYGHVMRVITAQGSEGASTPQETLVRRHSQVAEVIGTVASERTEAPTTDGTTRVVPRNR
;
A
#
# COMPACT_ATOMS: atom_id res chain seq x y z
N MET A 1 27.39 55.91 8.74
CA MET A 1 27.53 56.22 7.32
C MET A 1 28.06 54.97 6.68
N ASP A 2 27.19 54.19 6.11
CA ASP A 2 27.45 53.57 4.80
C ASP A 2 26.16 52.98 4.24
N LYS A 3 26.06 53.04 2.92
CA LYS A 3 24.81 53.05 2.17
C LYS A 3 24.35 51.66 1.83
N GLY A 4 23.04 51.49 1.89
CA GLY A 4 22.33 50.27 1.47
C GLY A 4 22.54 49.89 0.01
N HIS A 5 22.37 48.62 -0.26
CA HIS A 5 22.10 48.06 -1.58
C HIS A 5 20.77 47.31 -1.49
N LEU A 6 19.78 47.86 -2.19
CA LEU A 6 18.53 47.16 -2.49
C LEU A 6 18.74 46.31 -3.77
N PRO A 7 18.15 45.15 -3.86
CA PRO A 7 18.15 44.37 -5.12
C PRO A 7 17.10 44.92 -6.10
N PRO A 8 17.30 44.72 -7.42
CA PRO A 8 16.47 45.33 -8.45
C PRO A 8 15.13 44.62 -8.65
N SER A 9 14.15 45.44 -9.00
CA SER A 9 12.77 45.10 -9.28
C SER A 9 12.58 44.23 -10.52
N ARG A 10 11.53 43.39 -10.44
CA ARG A 10 10.94 42.73 -11.59
C ARG A 10 10.45 43.70 -12.63
N THR A 11 10.99 43.65 -13.82
CA THR A 11 10.33 43.96 -15.11
C THR A 11 11.39 43.88 -16.23
N ALA A 12 11.35 42.85 -17.05
CA ALA A 12 11.70 42.74 -18.45
C ALA A 12 12.11 41.35 -18.84
N LEU A 13 11.18 40.62 -19.43
CA LEU A 13 11.43 39.73 -20.57
C LEU A 13 10.07 39.19 -21.04
N ARG A 14 9.41 40.06 -21.86
CA ARG A 14 8.35 39.60 -22.76
C ARG A 14 8.93 39.64 -24.17
N ALA A 15 8.53 38.66 -24.95
CA ALA A 15 8.55 38.60 -26.41
C ALA A 15 9.68 37.81 -27.06
N ALA A 16 9.40 36.53 -27.36
CA ALA A 16 9.76 35.98 -28.66
C ALA A 16 8.60 35.08 -29.13
N LYS A 17 8.13 35.44 -30.31
CA LYS A 17 6.91 35.03 -30.99
C LYS A 17 6.86 33.55 -31.39
N GLN A 18 5.64 33.04 -31.35
CA GLN A 18 5.09 31.94 -32.13
C GLN A 18 5.37 32.03 -33.62
N GLN A 19 5.58 30.89 -34.27
CA GLN A 19 4.83 30.52 -35.47
C GLN A 19 4.87 29.00 -35.73
N PRO A 20 3.80 28.44 -36.34
CA PRO A 20 3.56 27.00 -36.41
C PRO A 20 4.04 26.39 -37.73
N ARG A 21 4.46 25.13 -37.70
CA ARG A 21 4.60 24.34 -38.95
C ARG A 21 3.54 23.23 -38.99
N ARG A 22 2.58 23.46 -39.90
CA ARG A 22 1.70 22.45 -40.46
C ARG A 22 2.53 21.50 -41.37
N SER A 23 2.31 20.22 -41.24
CA SER A 23 2.49 19.29 -42.34
C SER A 23 1.39 18.23 -42.29
N VAL A 24 0.58 18.29 -43.32
CA VAL A 24 -0.50 17.37 -43.66
C VAL A 24 0.10 16.27 -44.52
N TRP A 25 -0.14 15.02 -44.17
CA TRP A 25 -0.13 13.93 -45.19
C TRP A 25 -1.30 13.00 -44.88
N LYS A 26 -2.31 13.10 -45.78
CA LYS A 26 -3.34 12.09 -45.98
C LYS A 26 -2.82 11.10 -46.99
N VAL A 27 -2.94 9.81 -46.71
CA VAL A 27 -3.17 8.81 -47.73
C VAL A 27 -4.12 7.77 -47.18
N ALA A 28 -5.30 7.77 -47.75
CA ALA A 28 -6.25 6.66 -47.66
C ALA A 28 -5.92 5.64 -48.74
N LEU A 29 -5.99 4.38 -48.48
CA LEU A 29 -6.37 3.38 -49.45
C LEU A 29 -7.08 2.20 -48.80
N ALA A 30 -8.32 2.05 -49.17
CA ALA A 30 -9.14 0.90 -48.87
C ALA A 30 -8.82 -0.23 -49.90
N THR A 31 -8.82 -1.46 -49.44
CA THR A 31 -9.14 -2.61 -50.29
C THR A 31 -9.86 -3.67 -49.45
N THR A 32 -11.10 -3.84 -49.82
CA THR A 32 -11.99 -4.98 -49.58
C THR A 32 -11.50 -6.23 -50.29
N ILE A 33 -11.88 -7.42 -49.77
CA ILE A 33 -12.08 -8.75 -50.40
C ILE A 33 -11.92 -9.75 -49.24
N GLY A 34 -12.80 -10.69 -48.89
CA GLY A 34 -13.93 -11.27 -49.50
C GLY A 34 -14.21 -12.54 -48.71
N ALA A 35 -15.44 -12.68 -48.22
CA ALA A 35 -15.90 -13.86 -47.50
C ALA A 35 -15.99 -15.07 -48.43
N ALA A 36 -15.49 -16.23 -48.01
CA ALA A 36 -15.86 -17.51 -48.57
C ALA A 36 -16.35 -18.44 -47.47
N ALA A 37 -17.66 -18.55 -47.36
CA ALA A 37 -18.31 -19.57 -46.55
C ALA A 37 -18.33 -20.87 -47.35
N VAL A 38 -17.76 -21.93 -46.80
CA VAL A 38 -17.90 -23.30 -47.31
C VAL A 38 -18.93 -24.02 -46.46
N ILE A 39 -20.12 -24.20 -47.04
CA ILE A 39 -21.19 -25.04 -46.48
C ILE A 39 -20.95 -26.47 -46.97
N PHE A 40 -20.65 -27.39 -46.03
CA PHE A 40 -20.72 -28.84 -46.34
C PHE A 40 -22.11 -29.34 -45.94
N GLY A 41 -22.93 -29.59 -46.97
CA GLY A 41 -24.19 -30.32 -46.82
C GLY A 41 -23.91 -31.84 -46.79
N VAL A 42 -24.36 -32.48 -45.72
CA VAL A 42 -24.43 -33.94 -45.64
C VAL A 42 -25.83 -34.37 -46.07
N VAL A 43 -25.91 -35.03 -47.22
CA VAL A 43 -27.14 -35.64 -47.72
C VAL A 43 -27.26 -37.03 -47.13
N PHE A 44 -28.27 -37.27 -46.31
CA PHE A 44 -28.66 -38.62 -45.89
C PHE A 44 -29.51 -39.28 -46.98
N TYR A 45 -29.02 -40.36 -47.56
CA TYR A 45 -29.81 -41.29 -48.34
C TYR A 45 -30.39 -42.36 -47.42
N ALA A 46 -31.69 -42.42 -47.30
CA ALA A 46 -32.41 -43.52 -46.69
C ALA A 46 -32.70 -44.58 -47.81
N SER A 47 -32.27 -45.80 -47.63
CA SER A 47 -32.73 -46.95 -48.35
C SER A 47 -33.32 -47.99 -47.43
N PRO A 48 -34.48 -48.54 -47.72
CA PRO A 48 -35.09 -49.60 -46.94
C PRO A 48 -34.54 -50.98 -47.37
N PHE A 49 -34.04 -51.76 -46.43
CA PHE A 49 -33.79 -53.17 -46.62
C PHE A 49 -34.51 -53.95 -45.53
N GLU A 50 -35.60 -54.62 -45.92
CA GLU A 50 -36.20 -55.69 -45.12
C GLU A 50 -35.36 -56.94 -45.31
N SER A 51 -34.92 -57.52 -44.17
CA SER A 51 -34.50 -58.94 -44.18
C SER A 51 -34.90 -59.59 -42.84
N SER A 52 -35.83 -60.54 -43.04
CA SER A 52 -36.30 -61.47 -41.98
C SER A 52 -35.20 -62.47 -41.62
N PHE A 53 -34.87 -62.59 -40.35
CA PHE A 53 -34.12 -63.76 -39.87
C PHE A 53 -34.86 -64.38 -38.65
N PRO A 54 -34.77 -65.73 -38.49
CA PRO A 54 -35.57 -66.48 -37.55
C PRO A 54 -35.09 -66.29 -36.10
N VAL A 55 -36.03 -66.23 -35.17
CA VAL A 55 -35.84 -66.21 -33.74
C VAL A 55 -35.33 -67.58 -33.28
N LEU A 56 -34.10 -67.61 -32.79
CA LEU A 56 -33.60 -68.69 -31.94
C LEU A 56 -33.83 -68.29 -30.50
N VAL A 57 -34.74 -69.00 -29.85
CA VAL A 57 -34.93 -68.88 -28.41
C VAL A 57 -33.81 -69.69 -27.73
N VAL A 58 -32.89 -69.02 -27.12
CA VAL A 58 -31.93 -69.62 -26.17
C VAL A 58 -32.37 -69.16 -24.78
N GLU A 59 -32.81 -70.12 -24.02
CA GLU A 59 -33.11 -70.01 -22.61
C GLU A 59 -31.74 -69.98 -21.88
N GLU A 60 -31.31 -68.82 -21.40
CA GLU A 60 -30.08 -68.67 -20.67
C GLU A 60 -30.38 -68.17 -19.27
N ALA A 61 -29.96 -68.98 -18.30
CA ALA A 61 -30.12 -68.77 -16.89
C ALA A 61 -29.50 -67.45 -16.45
N ALA A 62 -30.28 -66.55 -15.84
CA ALA A 62 -29.82 -65.30 -15.25
C ALA A 62 -29.02 -65.55 -13.96
N GLU A 63 -27.72 -65.63 -14.04
CA GLU A 63 -26.85 -65.31 -12.90
C GLU A 63 -26.73 -63.78 -12.78
N SER A 64 -27.43 -63.24 -11.81
CA SER A 64 -27.33 -61.86 -11.40
C SER A 64 -25.99 -61.59 -10.75
N GLN A 65 -24.98 -61.22 -11.53
CA GLN A 65 -23.77 -60.57 -11.01
C GLN A 65 -24.12 -59.13 -10.72
N SER A 66 -24.22 -58.77 -9.42
CA SER A 66 -24.25 -57.40 -8.96
C SER A 66 -22.93 -56.74 -9.33
N LEU A 67 -22.89 -55.98 -10.39
CA LEU A 67 -21.83 -54.97 -10.66
C LEU A 67 -21.88 -53.96 -9.50
N GLN A 68 -21.01 -54.16 -8.53
CA GLN A 68 -20.68 -53.06 -7.59
C GLN A 68 -20.05 -51.96 -8.48
N SER A 69 -20.81 -50.88 -8.71
CA SER A 69 -20.24 -49.63 -9.23
C SER A 69 -19.23 -49.12 -8.22
N GLU A 70 -17.95 -49.16 -8.57
CA GLU A 70 -16.94 -48.41 -7.84
C GLU A 70 -17.43 -46.96 -7.71
N PRO A 71 -17.27 -46.33 -6.54
CA PRO A 71 -17.63 -44.92 -6.40
C PRO A 71 -16.76 -44.12 -7.39
N VAL A 72 -17.40 -43.47 -8.34
CA VAL A 72 -16.76 -42.46 -9.19
C VAL A 72 -16.20 -41.42 -8.20
N ALA A 73 -14.88 -41.27 -8.18
CA ALA A 73 -14.24 -40.20 -7.43
C ALA A 73 -14.91 -38.90 -7.83
N ALA A 74 -15.48 -38.17 -6.89
CA ALA A 74 -16.03 -36.86 -7.16
C ALA A 74 -14.93 -36.01 -7.82
N GLU A 75 -15.24 -35.39 -8.93
CA GLU A 75 -14.33 -34.36 -9.50
C GLU A 75 -14.07 -33.35 -8.38
N PRO A 76 -12.80 -32.93 -8.19
CA PRO A 76 -12.49 -31.91 -7.20
C PRO A 76 -13.32 -30.66 -7.52
N GLU A 77 -13.94 -30.07 -6.51
CA GLU A 77 -14.66 -28.83 -6.67
C GLU A 77 -13.70 -27.76 -7.23
N PRO A 78 -14.15 -26.92 -8.16
CA PRO A 78 -13.30 -25.87 -8.69
C PRO A 78 -12.85 -24.95 -7.55
N LYS A 79 -11.54 -24.65 -7.50
CA LYS A 79 -10.99 -23.69 -6.56
C LYS A 79 -11.76 -22.36 -6.69
N GLN A 80 -12.01 -21.70 -5.57
CA GLN A 80 -12.63 -20.38 -5.53
C GLN A 80 -11.53 -19.30 -5.40
N PRO A 81 -11.75 -18.09 -5.90
CA PRO A 81 -10.86 -16.96 -5.62
C PRO A 81 -10.71 -16.72 -4.11
N VAL A 82 -9.51 -16.37 -3.68
CA VAL A 82 -9.22 -16.00 -2.28
C VAL A 82 -8.99 -14.51 -2.20
N THR A 83 -9.68 -13.84 -1.28
CA THR A 83 -9.51 -12.40 -1.06
C THR A 83 -8.68 -12.15 0.19
N PHE A 84 -7.62 -11.36 0.04
CA PHE A 84 -6.78 -10.86 1.11
C PHE A 84 -7.02 -9.37 1.29
N THR A 85 -6.97 -8.88 2.53
CA THR A 85 -7.11 -7.45 2.82
C THR A 85 -5.76 -6.89 3.28
N LEU A 86 -5.22 -5.92 2.54
CA LEU A 86 -4.07 -5.14 2.93
C LEU A 86 -4.53 -3.79 3.49
N VAL A 87 -3.97 -3.33 4.62
CA VAL A 87 -4.21 -1.99 5.16
C VAL A 87 -2.93 -1.19 5.20
N ALA A 88 -3.00 0.06 4.76
CA ALA A 88 -1.92 1.04 4.85
C ALA A 88 -2.32 2.19 5.78
N GLY A 89 -1.43 2.56 6.70
CA GLY A 89 -1.60 3.73 7.55
C GLY A 89 -0.49 4.75 7.38
N GLY A 90 -0.66 5.88 8.03
CA GLY A 90 0.19 7.05 7.86
C GLY A 90 1.42 7.11 8.74
N ASP A 91 1.86 8.34 8.97
CA ASP A 91 3.13 8.66 9.60
C ASP A 91 3.12 8.39 11.11
N VAL A 92 4.05 7.54 11.55
CA VAL A 92 4.35 7.30 12.96
C VAL A 92 5.43 8.31 13.38
N LEU A 93 4.99 9.40 14.00
CA LEU A 93 5.82 10.54 14.36
C LEU A 93 5.71 10.81 15.86
N THR A 94 6.60 10.19 16.64
CA THR A 94 6.56 10.15 18.11
C THR A 94 7.06 11.46 18.74
N HIS A 95 6.33 12.54 18.58
CA HIS A 95 6.61 13.81 19.30
C HIS A 95 6.69 13.61 20.82
N ILE A 96 7.41 14.49 21.51
CA ILE A 96 7.56 14.42 22.98
C ILE A 96 6.21 14.33 23.72
N PRO A 97 5.15 15.09 23.37
CA PRO A 97 3.86 14.93 24.04
C PRO A 97 3.24 13.54 23.85
N VAL A 98 3.41 12.92 22.67
CA VAL A 98 2.95 11.55 22.39
C VAL A 98 3.73 10.55 23.24
N ALA A 99 5.07 10.66 23.25
CA ALA A 99 5.93 9.82 24.08
C ALA A 99 5.59 9.93 25.56
N ASN A 100 5.35 11.15 26.06
CA ASN A 100 4.91 11.38 27.44
C ASN A 100 3.56 10.70 27.75
N SER A 101 2.63 10.69 26.78
CA SER A 101 1.35 9.98 26.93
C SER A 101 1.50 8.47 26.90
N ALA A 102 2.51 7.94 26.19
CA ALA A 102 2.82 6.52 26.17
C ALA A 102 3.57 6.04 27.43
N TRP A 103 4.22 6.96 28.18
CA TRP A 103 5.00 6.61 29.38
C TRP A 103 4.10 6.15 30.53
N ASN A 104 4.31 4.94 31.05
CA ASN A 104 3.55 4.36 32.17
C ASN A 104 4.23 4.51 33.53
N GLY A 105 5.42 5.12 33.58
CA GLY A 105 6.27 5.24 34.79
C GLY A 105 7.49 4.31 34.75
N GLU A 106 7.53 3.34 33.85
CA GLU A 106 8.59 2.34 33.71
C GLU A 106 9.04 2.16 32.24
N SER A 107 8.10 2.13 31.29
CA SER A 107 8.32 1.91 29.86
C SER A 107 7.37 2.75 29.01
N TYR A 108 7.62 2.79 27.68
CA TYR A 108 6.75 3.44 26.72
C TYR A 108 5.78 2.41 26.12
N GLU A 109 4.47 2.58 26.35
CA GLU A 109 3.38 1.72 25.89
C GLU A 109 2.54 2.43 24.84
N PHE A 110 3.05 2.54 23.62
CA PHE A 110 2.32 3.17 22.51
C PHE A 110 1.11 2.35 22.08
N SER A 111 1.16 1.01 22.19
CA SER A 111 0.02 0.12 21.85
C SER A 111 -1.25 0.50 22.62
N ARG A 112 -1.11 0.99 23.87
CA ARG A 112 -2.25 1.49 24.65
C ARG A 112 -2.93 2.70 24.00
N LEU A 113 -2.16 3.57 23.34
CA LEU A 113 -2.71 4.74 22.64
C LEU A 113 -3.41 4.32 21.34
N MET A 114 -2.99 3.22 20.73
CA MET A 114 -3.49 2.68 19.46
C MET A 114 -4.62 1.65 19.65
N GLN A 115 -4.86 1.18 20.89
CA GLN A 115 -5.84 0.13 21.17
C GLN A 115 -7.23 0.34 20.54
N PRO A 116 -7.83 1.56 20.49
CA PRO A 116 -9.15 1.73 19.86
C PRO A 116 -9.18 1.53 18.35
N VAL A 117 -8.04 1.50 17.69
CA VAL A 117 -7.91 1.26 16.25
C VAL A 117 -7.29 -0.10 15.93
N SER A 118 -6.83 -0.87 16.94
CA SER A 118 -6.10 -2.14 16.71
C SER A 118 -6.93 -3.16 15.94
N ALA A 119 -8.23 -3.29 16.19
CA ALA A 119 -9.10 -4.19 15.44
C ALA A 119 -9.14 -3.90 13.92
N TYR A 120 -8.91 -2.64 13.53
CA TYR A 120 -8.85 -2.21 12.14
C TYR A 120 -7.54 -2.60 11.45
N LEU A 121 -6.49 -2.89 12.23
CA LEU A 121 -5.19 -3.39 11.77
C LEU A 121 -5.14 -4.91 11.83
N GLU A 122 -5.42 -5.48 13.00
CA GLU A 122 -5.40 -6.93 13.25
C GLU A 122 -6.39 -7.72 12.40
N GLY A 123 -7.46 -7.08 11.94
CA GLY A 123 -8.46 -7.69 11.07
C GLY A 123 -8.06 -7.73 9.59
N ALA A 124 -7.01 -7.04 9.18
CA ALA A 124 -6.43 -7.15 7.86
C ALA A 124 -5.41 -8.30 7.79
N ASP A 125 -5.19 -8.84 6.59
CA ASP A 125 -4.18 -9.89 6.38
C ASP A 125 -2.76 -9.31 6.39
N LEU A 126 -2.57 -8.03 6.01
CA LEU A 126 -1.28 -7.33 6.06
C LEU A 126 -1.49 -5.86 6.43
N ALA A 127 -0.81 -5.38 7.47
CA ALA A 127 -0.86 -3.99 7.92
C ALA A 127 0.50 -3.30 7.77
N LEU A 128 0.55 -2.23 6.96
CA LEU A 128 1.75 -1.47 6.64
C LEU A 128 1.69 -0.02 7.14
N CYS A 129 2.74 0.46 7.82
CA CYS A 129 2.87 1.83 8.31
C CYS A 129 4.08 2.57 7.71
N ASN A 130 4.21 3.85 8.03
CA ASN A 130 5.42 4.62 7.80
C ASN A 130 6.05 5.01 9.15
N MET A 131 7.18 4.40 9.51
CA MET A 131 7.98 4.82 10.67
C MET A 131 8.88 5.98 10.24
N GLU A 132 8.42 7.19 10.47
CA GLU A 132 9.06 8.39 9.93
C GLU A 132 10.37 8.73 10.62
N VAL A 133 10.51 8.39 11.91
CA VAL A 133 11.64 8.81 12.74
C VAL A 133 12.45 7.62 13.26
N PRO A 134 13.78 7.75 13.42
CA PRO A 134 14.61 6.69 13.97
C PRO A 134 14.38 6.50 15.48
N VAL A 135 14.70 5.32 15.99
CA VAL A 135 14.69 5.05 17.43
C VAL A 135 16.02 5.47 18.11
N GLY A 136 15.90 5.90 19.36
CA GLY A 136 17.04 6.20 20.23
C GLY A 136 17.72 4.95 20.81
N GLU A 137 18.74 5.17 21.65
CA GLU A 137 19.36 4.10 22.45
C GLU A 137 18.35 3.52 23.45
N PRO A 138 18.44 2.23 23.78
CA PRO A 138 17.60 1.64 24.83
C PRO A 138 17.69 2.44 26.15
N GLY A 139 16.54 2.86 26.65
CA GLY A 139 16.44 3.66 27.88
C GLY A 139 16.84 5.13 27.74
N ALA A 140 17.19 5.61 26.54
CA ALA A 140 17.41 7.04 26.32
C ALA A 140 16.08 7.79 26.27
N ALA A 141 16.10 9.04 26.74
CA ALA A 141 14.94 9.91 26.59
C ALA A 141 14.70 10.25 25.09
N PRO A 142 13.45 10.24 24.62
CA PRO A 142 13.15 10.61 23.24
C PRO A 142 13.44 12.10 22.99
N THR A 143 13.70 12.44 21.72
CA THR A 143 13.80 13.82 21.24
C THR A 143 12.71 14.11 20.23
N GLY A 144 12.35 15.39 20.07
CA GLY A 144 11.34 15.85 19.12
C GLY A 144 11.93 16.78 18.08
N PHE A 145 11.03 17.49 17.37
CA PHE A 145 11.40 18.45 16.33
C PHE A 145 12.55 19.39 16.78
N PRO A 146 13.54 19.68 15.90
CA PRO A 146 13.62 19.25 14.50
C PRO A 146 14.38 17.93 14.30
N ILE A 147 15.03 17.35 15.30
CA ILE A 147 15.86 16.14 15.25
C ILE A 147 15.25 15.10 16.19
N PHE A 148 14.56 14.15 15.59
CA PHE A 148 13.79 13.15 16.32
C PHE A 148 14.61 11.95 16.78
N SER A 149 14.13 11.37 17.88
CA SER A 149 14.55 10.06 18.37
C SER A 149 13.36 9.44 19.10
N ALA A 150 12.71 8.46 18.49
CA ALA A 150 11.62 7.71 19.13
C ALA A 150 12.16 6.85 20.29
N PRO A 151 11.33 6.48 21.27
CA PRO A 151 11.69 5.42 22.22
C PRO A 151 12.05 4.13 21.50
N TYR A 152 13.05 3.40 22.03
CA TYR A 152 13.55 2.15 21.44
C TYR A 152 12.45 1.08 21.31
N GLU A 153 11.48 1.10 22.21
CA GLU A 153 10.37 0.16 22.29
C GLU A 153 9.33 0.34 21.17
N THR A 154 9.36 1.45 20.42
CA THR A 154 8.32 1.81 19.45
C THR A 154 8.00 0.69 18.45
N PRO A 155 8.97 -0.02 17.79
CA PRO A 155 8.63 -1.11 16.88
C PRO A 155 7.89 -2.27 17.54
N ALA A 156 8.28 -2.65 18.78
CA ALA A 156 7.59 -3.71 19.50
C ALA A 156 6.14 -3.30 19.90
N GLU A 157 5.91 -2.02 20.15
CA GLU A 157 4.58 -1.49 20.42
C GLU A 157 3.70 -1.39 19.15
N LEU A 158 4.31 -1.16 17.98
CA LEU A 158 3.61 -1.24 16.69
C LEU A 158 3.13 -2.67 16.40
N VAL A 159 3.97 -3.69 16.65
CA VAL A 159 3.55 -5.11 16.53
C VAL A 159 2.36 -5.41 17.44
N LYS A 160 2.38 -4.95 18.70
CA LYS A 160 1.27 -5.13 19.64
C LYS A 160 -0.03 -4.42 19.21
N ALA A 161 0.07 -3.42 18.35
CA ALA A 161 -1.07 -2.71 17.81
C ALA A 161 -1.62 -3.34 16.52
N GLY A 162 -0.94 -4.36 15.98
CA GLY A 162 -1.37 -5.11 14.79
C GLY A 162 -0.63 -4.75 13.50
N TRP A 163 0.50 -4.04 13.56
CA TRP A 163 1.32 -3.77 12.38
C TRP A 163 2.26 -4.93 12.05
N ASP A 164 2.39 -5.26 10.77
CA ASP A 164 3.30 -6.28 10.24
C ASP A 164 4.60 -5.71 9.70
N GLY A 165 4.58 -4.45 9.24
CA GLY A 165 5.76 -3.78 8.72
C GLY A 165 5.59 -2.30 8.48
N CYS A 166 6.71 -1.60 8.30
CA CYS A 166 6.70 -0.18 7.96
C CYS A 166 7.76 0.17 6.91
N SER A 167 7.50 1.22 6.13
CA SER A 167 8.59 1.95 5.50
C SER A 167 9.41 2.68 6.57
N THR A 168 10.71 2.79 6.34
CA THR A 168 11.66 3.51 7.21
C THR A 168 12.42 4.59 6.43
N SER A 169 12.10 4.76 5.15
CA SER A 169 12.67 5.82 4.30
C SER A 169 11.80 7.06 4.40
N SER A 170 12.35 8.11 5.00
CA SER A 170 11.70 9.40 5.23
C SER A 170 12.74 10.54 5.25
N ASN A 171 12.26 11.78 5.30
CA ASN A 171 13.10 12.96 5.50
C ASN A 171 13.80 12.98 6.86
N HIS A 172 13.35 12.18 7.85
CA HIS A 172 13.92 12.03 9.19
C HIS A 172 14.79 10.77 9.38
N SER A 173 14.97 9.93 8.35
CA SER A 173 15.70 8.64 8.47
C SER A 173 17.08 8.75 9.11
N VAL A 174 17.77 9.89 8.96
CA VAL A 174 19.14 10.13 9.46
C VAL A 174 19.22 11.11 10.63
N ASP A 175 18.12 11.43 11.29
CA ASP A 175 18.12 12.35 12.45
C ASP A 175 19.08 11.90 13.57
N GLN A 176 19.32 10.61 13.69
CA GLN A 176 20.28 10.02 14.63
C GLN A 176 21.55 9.49 13.92
N GLY A 177 21.81 9.99 12.69
CA GLY A 177 22.91 9.54 11.85
C GLY A 177 22.79 8.07 11.44
N TYR A 178 23.80 7.53 10.75
CA TYR A 178 23.81 6.15 10.28
C TYR A 178 23.71 5.13 11.43
N ALA A 179 24.34 5.38 12.57
CA ALA A 179 24.22 4.51 13.74
C ALA A 179 22.77 4.44 14.29
N GLY A 180 22.05 5.55 14.25
CA GLY A 180 20.63 5.58 14.62
C GLY A 180 19.74 4.81 13.63
N LEU A 181 20.04 4.94 12.34
CA LEU A 181 19.37 4.17 11.29
C LEU A 181 19.58 2.66 11.52
N VAL A 182 20.83 2.21 11.69
CA VAL A 182 21.14 0.79 11.96
C VAL A 182 20.41 0.29 13.19
N ARG A 183 20.44 1.04 14.30
CA ARG A 183 19.72 0.70 15.53
C ARG A 183 18.22 0.58 15.32
N THR A 184 17.63 1.46 14.50
CA THR A 184 16.22 1.39 14.14
C THR A 184 15.91 0.04 13.50
N LEU A 185 16.67 -0.37 12.49
CA LEU A 185 16.47 -1.65 11.81
C LEU A 185 16.69 -2.85 12.76
N GLU A 186 17.67 -2.77 13.67
CA GLU A 186 17.89 -3.80 14.68
C GLU A 186 16.71 -3.92 15.66
N SER A 187 16.07 -2.80 16.02
CA SER A 187 14.89 -2.84 16.88
C SER A 187 13.67 -3.41 16.17
N PHE A 188 13.51 -3.16 14.86
CA PHE A 188 12.49 -3.78 14.01
C PHE A 188 12.69 -5.29 13.92
N ASP A 189 13.92 -5.74 13.63
CA ASP A 189 14.25 -7.17 13.60
C ASP A 189 13.96 -7.86 14.93
N ALA A 190 14.33 -7.21 16.05
CA ALA A 190 14.08 -7.75 17.39
C ALA A 190 12.59 -7.85 17.72
N ALA A 191 11.76 -6.98 17.15
CA ALA A 191 10.32 -7.01 17.29
C ALA A 191 9.63 -8.00 16.34
N GLY A 192 10.33 -8.47 15.30
CA GLY A 192 9.74 -9.26 14.21
C GLY A 192 8.90 -8.43 13.24
N LEU A 193 9.06 -7.09 13.25
CA LEU A 193 8.37 -6.16 12.37
C LEU A 193 9.14 -6.00 11.06
N GLY A 194 8.47 -6.14 9.91
CA GLY A 194 9.06 -5.91 8.60
C GLY A 194 9.48 -4.45 8.40
N HIS A 195 10.55 -4.23 7.62
CA HIS A 195 11.04 -2.87 7.36
C HIS A 195 11.68 -2.77 5.98
N VAL A 196 11.56 -1.61 5.33
CA VAL A 196 12.14 -1.35 4.01
C VAL A 196 12.38 0.14 3.78
N GLY A 197 13.32 0.46 2.88
CA GLY A 197 13.64 1.84 2.48
C GLY A 197 14.93 2.37 3.08
N THR A 198 15.35 1.87 4.26
CA THR A 198 16.69 2.04 4.80
C THR A 198 17.41 0.71 4.90
N ALA A 199 18.76 0.72 4.91
CA ALA A 199 19.56 -0.50 4.82
C ALA A 199 20.93 -0.40 5.50
N ARG A 200 21.44 -1.56 5.94
CA ARG A 200 22.76 -1.74 6.55
C ARG A 200 23.82 -2.19 5.54
N SER A 201 23.39 -2.65 4.37
CA SER A 201 24.24 -3.11 3.26
C SER A 201 23.61 -2.78 1.91
N GLN A 202 24.42 -2.90 0.83
CA GLN A 202 23.89 -2.77 -0.53
C GLN A 202 22.87 -3.87 -0.84
N GLU A 203 23.15 -5.12 -0.41
CA GLU A 203 22.24 -6.25 -0.62
C GLU A 203 20.88 -6.02 0.04
N GLU A 204 20.88 -5.51 1.28
CA GLU A 204 19.63 -5.13 1.96
C GLU A 204 18.90 -3.99 1.25
N SER A 205 19.62 -2.98 0.73
CA SER A 205 19.05 -1.87 -0.02
C SER A 205 18.39 -2.32 -1.34
N ASP A 206 18.97 -3.33 -1.99
CA ASP A 206 18.47 -3.88 -3.25
C ASP A 206 17.38 -4.94 -3.08
N SER A 207 17.04 -5.29 -1.83
CA SER A 207 16.02 -6.30 -1.53
C SER A 207 14.73 -5.65 -1.03
N PRO A 208 13.54 -6.06 -1.53
CA PRO A 208 12.25 -5.70 -0.93
C PRO A 208 12.11 -6.32 0.45
N GLN A 209 11.17 -5.80 1.25
CA GLN A 209 10.61 -6.56 2.37
C GLN A 209 9.52 -7.47 1.82
N LEU A 210 9.66 -8.77 2.04
CA LEU A 210 8.65 -9.75 1.64
C LEU A 210 7.75 -10.12 2.82
N TYR A 211 6.47 -10.30 2.51
CA TYR A 211 5.46 -10.89 3.40
C TYR A 211 4.82 -12.06 2.69
N GLN A 212 4.64 -13.17 3.40
CA GLN A 212 3.88 -14.32 2.91
C GLN A 212 2.61 -14.45 3.73
N ILE A 213 1.49 -14.38 3.06
CA ILE A 213 0.16 -14.42 3.64
C ILE A 213 -0.48 -15.74 3.24
N GLU A 214 -0.82 -16.58 4.23
CA GLU A 214 -1.51 -17.85 4.01
C GLU A 214 -2.98 -17.70 4.40
N ARG A 215 -3.89 -18.01 3.47
CA ARG A 215 -5.33 -17.98 3.69
C ARG A 215 -6.03 -18.98 2.77
N ASP A 216 -6.99 -19.75 3.30
CA ASP A 216 -7.77 -20.76 2.54
C ASP A 216 -6.92 -21.76 1.75
N GLY A 217 -5.68 -22.01 2.19
CA GLY A 217 -4.73 -22.95 1.57
C GLY A 217 -3.97 -22.36 0.38
N GLU A 218 -4.15 -21.09 0.07
CA GLU A 218 -3.37 -20.32 -0.91
C GLU A 218 -2.36 -19.42 -0.18
N THR A 219 -1.29 -19.05 -0.89
CA THR A 219 -0.24 -18.15 -0.38
C THR A 219 -0.11 -16.96 -1.32
N LEU A 220 -0.19 -15.74 -0.77
CA LEU A 220 0.11 -14.49 -1.46
C LEU A 220 1.46 -13.96 -0.98
N THR A 221 2.39 -13.72 -1.90
CA THR A 221 3.70 -13.10 -1.61
C THR A 221 3.66 -11.63 -1.98
N VAL A 222 3.77 -10.75 -0.98
CA VAL A 222 3.78 -9.30 -1.15
C VAL A 222 5.20 -8.78 -1.02
N ALA A 223 5.66 -8.03 -2.02
CA ALA A 223 6.91 -7.28 -1.99
C ALA A 223 6.63 -5.80 -1.67
N HIS A 224 7.22 -5.30 -0.60
CA HIS A 224 7.15 -3.90 -0.19
C HIS A 224 8.48 -3.20 -0.48
N LEU A 225 8.42 -2.10 -1.22
CA LEU A 225 9.52 -1.19 -1.51
C LEU A 225 9.25 0.16 -0.86
N ALA A 226 10.28 0.92 -0.48
CA ALA A 226 10.09 2.25 0.06
C ALA A 226 11.21 3.22 -0.34
N PHE A 227 10.83 4.48 -0.60
CA PHE A 227 11.71 5.55 -1.05
C PHE A 227 11.32 6.89 -0.42
N ALA A 228 12.31 7.76 -0.18
CA ALA A 228 12.08 9.12 0.29
C ALA A 228 12.58 10.16 -0.70
N HIS A 229 12.01 11.36 -0.65
CA HIS A 229 12.39 12.47 -1.53
C HIS A 229 13.69 13.15 -1.09
N ASN A 230 13.84 13.46 0.21
CA ASN A 230 14.98 14.20 0.74
C ASN A 230 15.30 13.79 2.20
N LEU A 231 16.25 14.48 2.83
CA LEU A 231 16.74 14.24 4.20
C LEU A 231 16.74 15.53 5.04
N ASN A 232 15.79 16.44 4.83
CA ASN A 232 15.71 17.72 5.57
C ASN A 232 17.02 18.53 5.58
N GLY A 233 17.83 18.41 4.51
CA GLY A 233 19.12 19.07 4.41
C GLY A 233 20.22 18.45 5.26
N LEU A 234 19.99 17.30 5.87
CA LEU A 234 21.03 16.51 6.52
C LEU A 234 21.88 15.79 5.47
N ASP A 235 23.16 15.58 5.78
CA ASP A 235 24.08 14.91 4.90
C ASP A 235 23.76 13.42 4.79
N PHE A 236 23.80 12.90 3.56
CA PHE A 236 23.73 11.47 3.30
C PHE A 236 24.97 10.78 3.91
N PRO A 237 24.85 9.59 4.52
CA PRO A 237 25.99 8.86 5.07
C PRO A 237 26.99 8.49 3.97
N SER A 238 28.09 9.22 3.84
CA SER A 238 29.07 9.11 2.76
C SER A 238 29.72 7.72 2.65
N ASP A 239 29.83 7.04 3.80
CA ASP A 239 30.47 5.72 3.90
C ASP A 239 29.48 4.56 3.74
N ALA A 240 28.17 4.88 3.55
CA ALA A 240 27.10 3.92 3.39
C ALA A 240 26.11 4.37 2.28
N PRO A 241 26.52 4.34 1.00
CA PRO A 241 25.70 4.82 -0.12
C PRO A 241 24.41 4.03 -0.34
N TRP A 242 24.24 2.92 0.34
CA TRP A 242 23.05 2.09 0.36
C TRP A 242 22.05 2.43 1.48
N ALA A 243 22.44 3.31 2.42
CA ALA A 243 21.74 3.49 3.69
C ALA A 243 20.28 3.86 3.54
N ILE A 244 19.92 4.63 2.51
CA ILE A 244 18.57 5.12 2.30
C ILE A 244 18.24 5.09 0.81
N ASN A 245 17.07 4.57 0.47
CA ASN A 245 16.51 4.66 -0.87
C ASN A 245 15.95 6.08 -1.07
N LEU A 246 16.65 6.89 -1.82
CA LEU A 246 16.19 8.21 -2.22
C LEU A 246 15.48 8.16 -3.57
N ASN A 247 14.74 9.22 -3.87
CA ASN A 247 13.89 9.37 -5.05
C ASN A 247 14.65 9.08 -6.37
N ASP A 248 14.35 7.91 -6.91
CA ASP A 248 14.86 7.41 -8.19
C ASP A 248 13.80 6.47 -8.79
N THR A 249 12.91 7.01 -9.61
CA THR A 249 11.80 6.25 -10.22
C THR A 249 12.32 5.06 -11.05
N ALA A 250 13.44 5.21 -11.75
CA ALA A 250 14.03 4.11 -12.53
C ALA A 250 14.49 2.96 -11.62
N ARG A 251 15.05 3.29 -10.45
CA ARG A 251 15.43 2.29 -9.44
C ARG A 251 14.19 1.61 -8.83
N ILE A 252 13.12 2.36 -8.55
CA ILE A 252 11.86 1.76 -8.07
C ILE A 252 11.38 0.71 -9.07
N ILE A 253 11.29 1.06 -10.35
CA ILE A 253 10.87 0.16 -11.43
C ILE A 253 11.80 -1.06 -11.53
N THR A 254 13.11 -0.87 -11.42
CA THR A 254 14.08 -1.97 -11.48
C THR A 254 13.88 -2.96 -10.33
N LEU A 255 13.68 -2.46 -9.09
CA LEU A 255 13.45 -3.31 -7.93
C LEU A 255 12.07 -3.98 -7.97
N ALA A 256 11.05 -3.30 -8.50
CA ALA A 256 9.73 -3.89 -8.72
C ALA A 256 9.80 -5.04 -9.74
N GLN A 257 10.54 -4.86 -10.84
CA GLN A 257 10.78 -5.93 -11.81
C GLN A 257 11.49 -7.12 -11.16
N GLN A 258 12.57 -6.88 -10.40
CA GLN A 258 13.27 -7.95 -9.70
C GLN A 258 12.37 -8.69 -8.73
N ALA A 259 11.54 -7.97 -7.96
CA ALA A 259 10.58 -8.58 -7.04
C ALA A 259 9.61 -9.51 -7.76
N ARG A 260 9.10 -9.10 -8.94
CA ARG A 260 8.23 -9.96 -9.79
C ARG A 260 8.98 -11.19 -10.32
N GLU A 261 10.21 -11.00 -10.80
CA GLU A 261 11.06 -12.11 -11.28
C GLU A 261 11.38 -13.11 -10.16
N ASP A 262 11.48 -12.64 -8.91
CA ASP A 262 11.72 -13.45 -7.71
C ASP A 262 10.43 -14.06 -7.14
N GLY A 263 9.28 -13.84 -7.79
CA GLY A 263 8.01 -14.49 -7.48
C GLY A 263 7.09 -13.71 -6.54
N ALA A 264 7.20 -12.39 -6.46
CA ALA A 264 6.20 -11.57 -5.78
C ALA A 264 4.90 -11.51 -6.58
N ASP A 265 3.80 -11.84 -5.93
CA ASP A 265 2.44 -11.80 -6.47
C ASP A 265 1.85 -10.39 -6.45
N LEU A 266 2.27 -9.55 -5.49
CA LEU A 266 1.83 -8.16 -5.32
C LEU A 266 3.04 -7.28 -5.01
N VAL A 267 3.15 -6.10 -5.65
CA VAL A 267 4.20 -5.11 -5.39
C VAL A 267 3.59 -3.82 -4.85
N VAL A 268 4.01 -3.44 -3.65
CA VAL A 268 3.60 -2.23 -2.94
C VAL A 268 4.79 -1.28 -2.83
N VAL A 269 4.59 0.00 -3.14
CA VAL A 269 5.61 1.05 -3.02
C VAL A 269 5.17 2.11 -2.02
N SER A 270 5.88 2.28 -0.91
CA SER A 270 5.75 3.45 -0.04
C SER A 270 6.64 4.58 -0.54
N TYR A 271 6.05 5.77 -0.70
CA TYR A 271 6.75 6.94 -1.24
C TYR A 271 6.59 8.15 -0.33
N HIS A 272 7.63 8.47 0.41
CA HIS A 272 7.66 9.60 1.35
C HIS A 272 8.14 10.86 0.61
N CYS A 273 7.22 11.70 0.16
CA CYS A 273 7.42 12.82 -0.76
C CYS A 273 6.41 13.96 -0.46
N CYS A 274 6.69 15.19 -0.76
CA CYS A 274 7.79 15.79 -1.50
C CYS A 274 8.40 16.98 -0.73
N GLU A 275 8.24 18.25 -1.20
CA GLU A 275 8.75 19.45 -0.52
C GLU A 275 7.70 20.10 0.39
N ALA A 276 6.41 19.98 0.01
CA ALA A 276 5.33 20.65 0.72
C ALA A 276 4.65 19.72 1.73
N GLU A 277 4.61 20.15 2.98
CA GLU A 277 3.79 19.59 4.03
C GLU A 277 2.43 20.30 4.13
N TYR A 278 1.46 19.64 4.72
CA TYR A 278 0.15 20.21 5.09
C TYR A 278 -0.72 20.65 3.91
N ILE A 279 -0.52 20.04 2.73
CA ILE A 279 -1.37 20.24 1.55
C ILE A 279 -2.19 18.99 1.25
N SER A 280 -3.50 19.16 1.03
CA SER A 280 -4.44 18.06 0.79
C SER A 280 -4.59 17.70 -0.69
N TYR A 281 -3.61 18.00 -1.51
CA TYR A 281 -3.53 17.63 -2.93
C TYR A 281 -2.09 17.20 -3.26
N PRO A 282 -1.91 16.26 -4.21
CA PRO A 282 -0.58 15.77 -4.53
C PRO A 282 0.24 16.83 -5.28
N GLU A 283 1.54 16.89 -4.98
CA GLU A 283 2.49 17.66 -5.77
C GLU A 283 2.74 16.99 -7.12
N GLN A 284 3.16 17.79 -8.11
CA GLN A 284 3.41 17.29 -9.47
C GLN A 284 4.40 16.11 -9.48
N GLN A 285 5.39 16.11 -8.60
CA GLN A 285 6.35 15.02 -8.50
C GLN A 285 5.70 13.71 -8.03
N GLN A 286 4.74 13.76 -7.08
CA GLN A 286 3.99 12.57 -6.69
C GLN A 286 3.19 12.01 -7.87
N ILE A 287 2.54 12.90 -8.62
CA ILE A 287 1.75 12.56 -9.81
C ILE A 287 2.64 11.93 -10.89
N ASP A 288 3.80 12.52 -11.16
CA ASP A 288 4.73 12.04 -12.19
C ASP A 288 5.25 10.64 -11.84
N VAL A 289 5.69 10.44 -10.58
CA VAL A 289 6.14 9.11 -10.11
C VAL A 289 5.01 8.09 -10.15
N ALA A 290 3.82 8.42 -9.69
CA ALA A 290 2.66 7.51 -9.72
C ALA A 290 2.32 7.08 -11.16
N ASN A 291 2.31 8.02 -12.12
CA ASN A 291 2.06 7.71 -13.52
C ASN A 291 3.17 6.82 -14.12
N ASP A 292 4.44 7.08 -13.82
CA ASP A 292 5.55 6.25 -14.29
C ASP A 292 5.47 4.82 -13.73
N LEU A 293 5.11 4.67 -12.44
CA LEU A 293 4.91 3.37 -11.82
C LEU A 293 3.72 2.61 -12.43
N ALA A 294 2.59 3.27 -12.62
CA ALA A 294 1.41 2.68 -13.28
C ALA A 294 1.74 2.24 -14.71
N ALA A 295 2.43 3.09 -15.48
CA ALA A 295 2.83 2.79 -16.85
C ALA A 295 3.87 1.67 -16.95
N SER A 296 4.64 1.41 -15.88
CA SER A 296 5.61 0.31 -15.85
C SER A 296 4.95 -1.07 -15.92
N GLY A 297 3.70 -1.21 -15.46
CA GLY A 297 3.01 -2.49 -15.36
C GLY A 297 3.61 -3.44 -14.32
N LEU A 298 4.34 -2.91 -13.31
CA LEU A 298 5.05 -3.72 -12.31
C LEU A 298 4.56 -3.50 -10.89
N VAL A 299 3.90 -2.38 -10.62
CA VAL A 299 3.44 -1.95 -9.29
C VAL A 299 1.92 -2.00 -9.23
N ASP A 300 1.37 -2.57 -8.16
CA ASP A 300 -0.08 -2.65 -7.92
C ASP A 300 -0.59 -1.49 -7.08
N ILE A 301 0.20 -1.08 -6.07
CA ILE A 301 -0.21 -0.11 -5.06
C ILE A 301 0.94 0.85 -4.76
N MET A 302 0.65 2.15 -4.77
CA MET A 302 1.53 3.20 -4.24
C MET A 302 0.88 3.86 -3.02
N ILE A 303 1.65 3.97 -1.91
CA ILE A 303 1.23 4.59 -0.66
C ILE A 303 2.13 5.80 -0.40
N GLY A 304 1.54 7.00 -0.41
CA GLY A 304 2.23 8.26 -0.17
C GLY A 304 2.21 8.69 1.30
N HIS A 305 3.31 9.36 1.69
CA HIS A 305 3.56 9.85 3.05
C HIS A 305 4.14 11.27 3.01
N HIS A 306 4.51 11.86 4.16
CA HIS A 306 5.16 13.17 4.33
C HIS A 306 4.21 14.37 4.42
N ALA A 307 3.14 14.41 3.64
CA ALA A 307 2.23 15.56 3.66
C ALA A 307 1.58 15.82 5.04
N HIS A 308 1.59 14.83 5.93
CA HIS A 308 0.97 14.84 7.27
C HIS A 308 -0.53 15.13 7.28
N VAL A 309 -1.15 15.11 6.12
CA VAL A 309 -2.60 15.26 5.91
C VAL A 309 -3.05 14.22 4.88
N PRO A 310 -4.30 13.76 4.93
CA PRO A 310 -4.84 12.93 3.88
C PRO A 310 -4.81 13.65 2.52
N GLN A 311 -4.52 12.87 1.47
CA GLN A 311 -4.57 13.28 0.07
C GLN A 311 -5.45 12.29 -0.72
N PRO A 312 -5.80 12.56 -1.99
CA PRO A 312 -6.68 11.71 -2.77
C PRO A 312 -6.22 10.25 -2.87
N VAL A 313 -7.21 9.37 -3.04
CA VAL A 313 -7.02 7.98 -3.47
C VAL A 313 -7.55 7.86 -4.89
N GLU A 314 -6.72 7.34 -5.80
CA GLU A 314 -7.03 7.23 -7.22
C GLU A 314 -6.68 5.83 -7.75
N LEU A 315 -7.37 5.40 -8.81
CA LEU A 315 -7.01 4.25 -9.62
C LEU A 315 -6.49 4.78 -10.96
N LEU A 316 -5.19 4.64 -11.19
CA LEU A 316 -4.52 5.09 -12.42
C LEU A 316 -4.55 4.01 -13.50
N GLU A 317 -4.68 4.41 -14.77
CA GLU A 317 -4.56 3.47 -15.90
C GLU A 317 -3.17 2.84 -15.94
N GLY A 318 -3.10 1.51 -16.15
CA GLY A 318 -1.86 0.73 -16.17
C GLY A 318 -1.87 -0.38 -15.13
N GLY A 319 -0.79 -0.54 -14.38
CA GLY A 319 -0.62 -1.63 -13.42
C GLY A 319 -0.37 -3.00 -14.09
N PRO A 320 -0.08 -4.06 -13.30
CA PRO A 320 0.35 -5.35 -13.83
C PRO A 320 -0.67 -6.07 -14.72
N THR A 321 -1.96 -5.98 -14.38
CA THR A 321 -3.07 -6.60 -15.13
C THR A 321 -3.64 -5.68 -16.20
N GLY A 322 -3.29 -4.38 -16.19
CA GLY A 322 -3.90 -3.35 -17.01
C GLY A 322 -5.26 -2.85 -16.51
N GLU A 323 -5.75 -3.36 -15.37
CA GLU A 323 -6.99 -2.91 -14.72
C GLU A 323 -6.80 -1.67 -13.86
N GLY A 324 -5.55 -1.29 -13.63
CA GLY A 324 -5.15 -0.08 -12.91
C GLY A 324 -4.13 -0.35 -11.81
N MET A 325 -3.50 0.76 -11.35
CA MET A 325 -2.65 0.80 -10.15
C MET A 325 -3.32 1.72 -9.13
N TRP A 326 -3.52 1.24 -7.92
CA TRP A 326 -4.04 2.07 -6.84
C TRP A 326 -2.98 3.02 -6.29
N VAL A 327 -3.37 4.26 -6.07
CA VAL A 327 -2.52 5.30 -5.45
C VAL A 327 -3.28 5.95 -4.30
N ALA A 328 -2.75 5.84 -3.09
CA ALA A 328 -3.09 6.71 -1.98
C ALA A 328 -2.00 7.77 -1.88
N TYR A 329 -2.22 8.98 -2.38
CA TYR A 329 -1.17 10.01 -2.45
C TYR A 329 -0.68 10.46 -1.08
N GLY A 330 -1.52 10.42 -0.05
CA GLY A 330 -1.17 10.71 1.33
C GLY A 330 -2.15 10.11 2.31
N THR A 331 -1.65 9.32 3.25
CA THR A 331 -2.45 8.69 4.30
C THR A 331 -2.59 9.58 5.54
N GLY A 332 -1.86 10.72 5.59
CA GLY A 332 -1.83 11.63 6.73
C GLY A 332 -1.06 11.05 7.93
N ASN A 333 -1.32 11.55 9.11
CA ASN A 333 -0.68 11.06 10.33
C ASN A 333 -1.40 9.83 10.88
N PHE A 334 -0.65 8.79 11.27
CA PHE A 334 -1.17 7.73 12.11
C PHE A 334 -1.07 8.14 13.58
N ILE A 335 0.12 8.38 14.11
CA ILE A 335 0.30 8.89 15.46
C ILE A 335 1.26 10.09 15.48
N SER A 336 0.77 11.27 15.87
CA SER A 336 1.51 12.53 15.82
C SER A 336 0.92 13.55 16.80
N ASN A 337 1.71 14.55 17.19
CA ASN A 337 1.18 15.69 17.98
C ASN A 337 0.82 16.90 17.09
N GLN A 338 0.91 16.78 15.80
CA GLN A 338 0.61 17.89 14.89
C GLN A 338 -0.88 18.30 14.97
N SER A 339 -1.12 19.59 14.86
CA SER A 339 -2.44 20.20 14.97
C SER A 339 -2.40 21.66 14.53
N THR A 340 -3.49 22.39 14.72
CA THR A 340 -3.55 23.85 14.49
C THR A 340 -2.56 24.67 15.33
N GLU A 341 -1.93 24.08 16.34
CA GLU A 341 -0.92 24.80 17.17
C GLU A 341 0.41 24.99 16.43
N CYS A 342 0.75 24.07 15.53
CA CYS A 342 1.99 24.15 14.75
C CYS A 342 1.72 24.27 13.24
N CYS A 343 0.61 23.72 12.79
CA CYS A 343 0.44 23.28 11.41
C CYS A 343 -0.98 23.60 10.91
N VAL A 344 -1.72 22.59 10.44
CA VAL A 344 -3.11 22.75 10.01
C VAL A 344 -4.02 21.77 10.74
N GLU A 345 -5.34 22.01 10.72
CA GLU A 345 -6.30 21.13 11.42
C GLU A 345 -6.27 19.70 10.86
N GLN A 346 -6.13 19.55 9.56
CA GLN A 346 -6.11 18.27 8.87
C GLN A 346 -4.96 17.37 9.32
N SER A 347 -3.84 17.92 9.85
CA SER A 347 -2.74 17.14 10.40
C SER A 347 -3.06 16.41 11.72
N SER A 348 -4.23 16.70 12.31
CA SER A 348 -4.75 15.93 13.45
C SER A 348 -5.44 14.64 13.04
N SER A 349 -5.56 14.37 11.74
CA SER A 349 -6.29 13.23 11.18
C SER A 349 -5.46 12.49 10.16
N GLY A 350 -5.80 11.23 9.96
CA GLY A 350 -5.26 10.37 8.91
C GLY A 350 -6.32 9.45 8.39
N ALA A 351 -5.94 8.55 7.50
CA ALA A 351 -6.78 7.49 6.99
C ALA A 351 -6.04 6.17 7.03
N LEU A 352 -6.75 5.11 7.39
CA LEU A 352 -6.38 3.73 7.07
C LEU A 352 -6.96 3.45 5.69
N ILE A 353 -6.11 3.10 4.74
CA ILE A 353 -6.53 2.76 3.38
C ILE A 353 -6.41 1.25 3.21
N TYR A 354 -7.50 0.62 2.80
CA TYR A 354 -7.56 -0.83 2.58
C TYR A 354 -7.58 -1.11 1.09
N PHE A 355 -6.95 -2.21 0.71
CA PHE A 355 -6.95 -2.75 -0.63
C PHE A 355 -7.37 -4.22 -0.54
N ASP A 356 -8.45 -4.57 -1.20
CA ASP A 356 -8.90 -5.96 -1.30
C ASP A 356 -8.17 -6.59 -2.50
N VAL A 357 -7.33 -7.59 -2.20
CA VAL A 357 -6.47 -8.28 -3.16
C VAL A 357 -7.08 -9.65 -3.44
N VAL A 358 -7.37 -9.94 -4.68
CA VAL A 358 -7.98 -11.20 -5.11
C VAL A 358 -6.95 -12.05 -5.84
N LEU A 359 -6.73 -13.25 -5.34
CA LEU A 359 -5.95 -14.30 -6.00
C LEU A 359 -6.93 -15.30 -6.63
N ASP A 360 -6.96 -15.31 -7.95
CA ASP A 360 -7.81 -16.22 -8.72
C ASP A 360 -7.24 -17.65 -8.77
N PRO A 361 -8.07 -18.68 -9.04
CA PRO A 361 -7.64 -20.08 -9.12
C PRO A 361 -6.57 -20.39 -10.13
N ASP A 362 -6.40 -19.57 -11.16
CA ASP A 362 -5.36 -19.66 -12.20
C ASP A 362 -4.09 -18.88 -11.85
N GLY A 363 -4.05 -18.23 -10.66
CA GLY A 363 -2.89 -17.55 -10.12
C GLY A 363 -2.78 -16.08 -10.51
N GLU A 364 -3.81 -15.49 -11.14
CA GLU A 364 -3.85 -14.06 -11.39
C GLU A 364 -4.17 -13.30 -10.10
N VAL A 365 -3.44 -12.19 -9.86
CA VAL A 365 -3.67 -11.29 -8.70
C VAL A 365 -4.18 -9.95 -9.19
N THR A 366 -5.31 -9.53 -8.65
CA THR A 366 -5.95 -8.23 -8.93
C THR A 366 -6.24 -7.46 -7.65
N VAL A 367 -6.42 -6.14 -7.76
CA VAL A 367 -6.83 -5.27 -6.65
C VAL A 367 -8.09 -4.51 -7.08
N PRO A 368 -9.26 -5.18 -7.06
CA PRO A 368 -10.47 -4.62 -7.62
C PRO A 368 -11.07 -3.46 -6.82
N GLU A 369 -10.78 -3.38 -5.52
CA GLU A 369 -11.41 -2.39 -4.64
C GLU A 369 -10.43 -1.80 -3.64
N ALA A 370 -10.58 -0.49 -3.37
CA ALA A 370 -10.00 0.19 -2.24
C ALA A 370 -11.07 0.82 -1.36
N SER A 371 -10.80 0.85 -0.05
CA SER A 371 -11.69 1.51 0.91
C SER A 371 -10.87 2.23 1.98
N TRP A 372 -11.52 3.07 2.79
CA TRP A 372 -10.84 3.87 3.80
C TRP A 372 -11.62 4.00 5.09
N THR A 373 -10.88 4.19 6.18
CA THR A 373 -11.43 4.53 7.50
C THR A 373 -10.72 5.77 8.02
N ALA A 374 -11.48 6.81 8.36
CA ALA A 374 -10.92 8.02 8.94
C ALA A 374 -10.49 7.78 10.40
N ILE A 375 -9.30 8.26 10.75
CA ILE A 375 -8.76 8.22 12.10
C ILE A 375 -8.32 9.60 12.57
N THR A 376 -8.27 9.80 13.87
CA THR A 376 -7.75 11.03 14.49
C THR A 376 -7.07 10.72 15.81
N LEU A 377 -6.17 11.60 16.23
CA LEU A 377 -5.57 11.55 17.55
C LEU A 377 -6.35 12.42 18.52
N ASP A 378 -6.92 11.82 19.59
CA ASP A 378 -7.60 12.51 20.68
C ASP A 378 -6.54 13.02 21.67
N ARG A 379 -5.97 14.19 21.35
CA ARG A 379 -4.85 14.79 22.10
C ARG A 379 -5.24 15.16 23.53
N GLU A 380 -6.48 15.60 23.75
CA GLU A 380 -6.97 16.02 25.05
C GLU A 380 -7.11 14.84 26.04
N TYR A 381 -7.23 13.63 25.50
CA TYR A 381 -7.29 12.38 26.27
C TYR A 381 -5.99 11.57 26.22
N GLY A 382 -4.84 12.25 26.22
CA GLY A 382 -3.54 11.59 26.26
C GLY A 382 -3.14 10.94 24.95
N HIS A 383 -3.43 11.56 23.82
CA HIS A 383 -3.03 11.12 22.49
C HIS A 383 -3.56 9.72 22.11
N VAL A 384 -4.82 9.42 22.47
CA VAL A 384 -5.46 8.15 22.12
C VAL A 384 -5.99 8.22 20.70
N MET A 385 -5.64 7.22 19.88
CA MET A 385 -6.17 7.07 18.53
C MET A 385 -7.66 6.80 18.54
N ARG A 386 -8.40 7.34 17.56
CA ARG A 386 -9.84 7.14 17.41
C ARG A 386 -10.18 6.92 15.95
N VAL A 387 -11.06 5.96 15.69
CA VAL A 387 -11.83 5.94 14.44
C VAL A 387 -12.89 7.04 14.53
N ILE A 388 -13.03 7.81 13.48
CA ILE A 388 -14.06 8.87 13.35
C ILE A 388 -14.98 8.58 12.17
N THR A 389 -16.26 8.86 12.38
CA THR A 389 -17.33 8.64 11.39
C THR A 389 -18.10 9.93 11.17
N ALA A 390 -19.07 9.90 10.25
CA ALA A 390 -20.01 11.00 10.04
C ALA A 390 -20.84 11.34 11.29
N GLN A 391 -20.85 10.47 12.31
CA GLN A 391 -21.49 10.66 13.62
C GLN A 391 -20.51 11.08 14.73
N GLY A 392 -19.20 11.19 14.40
CA GLY A 392 -18.13 11.45 15.35
C GLY A 392 -17.45 10.19 15.87
N SER A 393 -17.05 10.15 17.15
CA SER A 393 -16.44 8.99 17.79
C SER A 393 -16.88 8.88 19.24
N GLU A 394 -17.35 7.71 19.63
CA GLU A 394 -17.77 7.45 21.01
C GLU A 394 -16.59 7.44 21.97
N GLY A 395 -16.76 8.01 23.15
CA GLY A 395 -15.74 8.04 24.21
C GLY A 395 -14.54 8.95 23.94
N ALA A 396 -14.58 9.77 22.88
CA ALA A 396 -13.55 10.78 22.64
C ALA A 396 -13.74 12.02 23.53
N SER A 397 -12.64 12.66 23.93
CA SER A 397 -12.65 13.96 24.63
C SER A 397 -12.79 15.14 23.67
N THR A 398 -12.29 14.97 22.45
CA THR A 398 -12.49 15.96 21.36
C THR A 398 -13.98 16.15 21.10
N PRO A 399 -14.50 17.39 21.02
CA PRO A 399 -15.93 17.65 20.76
C PRO A 399 -16.45 16.93 19.51
N GLN A 400 -17.65 16.35 19.60
CA GLN A 400 -18.20 15.55 18.49
C GLN A 400 -18.33 16.36 17.18
N GLU A 401 -18.69 17.65 17.25
CA GLU A 401 -18.72 18.52 16.06
C GLU A 401 -17.38 18.66 15.37
N THR A 402 -16.29 18.65 16.15
CA THR A 402 -14.92 18.67 15.62
C THR A 402 -14.58 17.34 14.94
N LEU A 403 -14.97 16.22 15.54
CA LEU A 403 -14.74 14.88 14.98
C LEU A 403 -15.52 14.68 13.67
N VAL A 404 -16.80 15.09 13.63
CA VAL A 404 -17.62 15.08 12.41
C VAL A 404 -16.99 15.96 11.32
N ARG A 405 -16.50 17.14 11.66
CA ARG A 405 -15.80 18.02 10.71
C ARG A 405 -14.52 17.39 10.18
N ARG A 406 -13.70 16.80 11.05
CA ARG A 406 -12.46 16.09 10.66
C ARG A 406 -12.77 14.91 9.73
N HIS A 407 -13.79 14.11 10.05
CA HIS A 407 -14.27 13.04 9.18
C HIS A 407 -14.65 13.58 7.79
N SER A 408 -15.45 14.66 7.74
CA SER A 408 -15.88 15.27 6.47
C SER A 408 -14.70 15.77 5.66
N GLN A 409 -13.67 16.33 6.30
CA GLN A 409 -12.44 16.78 5.62
C GLN A 409 -11.67 15.59 5.02
N VAL A 410 -11.57 14.47 5.73
CA VAL A 410 -10.95 13.24 5.20
C VAL A 410 -11.74 12.70 4.01
N ALA A 411 -13.07 12.58 4.16
CA ALA A 411 -13.95 12.08 3.11
C ALA A 411 -13.91 12.94 1.83
N GLU A 412 -13.89 14.27 1.98
CA GLU A 412 -13.81 15.19 0.85
C GLU A 412 -12.50 15.04 0.07
N VAL A 413 -11.39 14.86 0.79
CA VAL A 413 -10.06 14.78 0.19
C VAL A 413 -9.81 13.43 -0.47
N ILE A 414 -10.16 12.32 0.18
CA ILE A 414 -9.97 10.98 -0.38
C ILE A 414 -10.80 10.81 -1.67
N GLY A 415 -11.95 11.44 -1.75
CA GLY A 415 -12.82 11.41 -2.93
C GLY A 415 -13.77 10.21 -2.91
N THR A 416 -14.22 9.79 -4.11
CA THR A 416 -15.30 8.81 -4.26
C THR A 416 -14.90 7.52 -4.96
N VAL A 417 -13.62 7.39 -5.34
CA VAL A 417 -13.12 6.19 -6.03
C VAL A 417 -12.97 5.03 -5.03
N ALA A 418 -12.46 5.35 -3.82
CA ALA A 418 -12.41 4.41 -2.70
C ALA A 418 -13.67 4.57 -1.83
N SER A 419 -14.24 3.46 -1.35
CA SER A 419 -15.43 3.45 -0.51
C SER A 419 -15.10 3.66 0.97
N GLU A 420 -16.02 4.24 1.78
CA GLU A 420 -15.83 4.32 3.24
C GLU A 420 -16.05 2.97 3.90
N ARG A 421 -15.11 2.52 4.73
CA ARG A 421 -15.20 1.33 5.58
C ARG A 421 -15.42 1.77 7.02
N THR A 422 -16.61 1.48 7.55
CA THR A 422 -16.99 1.86 8.92
C THR A 422 -16.79 0.74 9.94
N GLU A 423 -16.60 -0.49 9.49
CA GLU A 423 -16.37 -1.66 10.33
C GLU A 423 -14.97 -2.22 10.13
N ALA A 424 -14.36 -2.72 11.20
CA ALA A 424 -13.08 -3.38 11.13
C ALA A 424 -13.18 -4.62 10.22
N PRO A 425 -12.18 -4.87 9.34
CA PRO A 425 -12.12 -6.11 8.60
C PRO A 425 -11.92 -7.31 9.54
N THR A 426 -12.07 -8.52 9.02
CA THR A 426 -11.77 -9.75 9.75
C THR A 426 -10.95 -10.66 8.86
N THR A 427 -9.93 -11.28 9.44
CA THR A 427 -9.13 -12.29 8.76
C THR A 427 -9.01 -13.56 9.58
N ASP A 428 -8.85 -14.68 8.92
CA ASP A 428 -8.39 -15.97 9.42
C ASP A 428 -7.05 -16.37 8.77
N GLY A 429 -6.49 -15.49 7.96
CA GLY A 429 -5.16 -15.61 7.38
C GLY A 429 -4.04 -15.48 8.43
N THR A 430 -2.85 -15.89 8.04
CA THR A 430 -1.63 -15.73 8.84
C THR A 430 -0.55 -15.09 8.00
N THR A 431 0.07 -14.02 8.53
CA THR A 431 1.13 -13.30 7.85
C THR A 431 2.49 -13.61 8.46
N ARG A 432 3.44 -13.93 7.61
CA ARG A 432 4.84 -14.14 7.96
C ARG A 432 5.73 -13.08 7.34
N VAL A 433 6.41 -12.32 8.18
CA VAL A 433 7.49 -11.43 7.75
C VAL A 433 8.70 -12.28 7.34
N VAL A 434 9.17 -12.13 6.11
CA VAL A 434 10.37 -12.83 5.61
C VAL A 434 11.60 -11.98 5.96
N PRO A 435 12.57 -12.49 6.73
CA PRO A 435 13.78 -11.73 7.05
C PRO A 435 14.52 -11.30 5.78
N ARG A 436 14.92 -10.02 5.72
CA ARG A 436 15.72 -9.50 4.59
C ARG A 436 17.15 -10.01 4.68
N ASN A 437 17.79 -10.19 3.52
CA ASN A 437 19.22 -10.46 3.44
C ASN A 437 20.02 -9.22 3.91
N ARG A 438 21.14 -9.43 4.62
CA ARG A 438 21.94 -8.36 5.22
C ARG A 438 23.31 -8.26 4.59
#